data_49f78613dc04e6686757a19eb1c5a974
#
_entry.id   49f78613dc04e6686757a19eb1c5a974
#
_cell.length_a   1.000
_cell.length_b   1.000
_cell.length_c   1.000
_cell.angle_alpha   90.00
_cell.angle_beta   90.00
_cell.angle_gamma   90.00
#
_symmetry.space_group_name_H-M   'P 1'
#
loop_
_entity.id
_entity.type
_entity.pdbx_description
1 polymer ?
#
loop_
_entity_poly.entity_id
_entity_poly.type
_entity_poly.pdbx_seq_one_letter_code
_entity_poly.pdbx_strand_id
1 'polypeptide(L)'
;MMSLTEALLAADAGKIVRKATKDFEVERLSEIFGEPFILHLQQIPSRRVREIQDSVMQIDTSTGQLMGVDNYELQMRMLCDGIMNKDFDGADVLKHYGVASRKELFAVLFKAGEVQDIANAISDLCGFGQKQTKKAVEAVKN
;
A
#
# COMPACT_ATOMS: atom_id res chain seq x y z
N MET A 1 37.08 -8.63 2.72
CA MET A 1 35.70 -8.09 2.58
C MET A 1 35.03 -8.74 1.38
N MET A 2 33.79 -9.18 1.56
CA MET A 2 33.01 -9.82 0.50
C MET A 2 32.61 -8.79 -0.57
N SER A 3 32.76 -9.13 -1.84
CA SER A 3 32.27 -8.27 -2.92
C SER A 3 30.73 -8.31 -2.97
N LEU A 4 30.15 -7.32 -3.62
CA LEU A 4 28.69 -7.30 -3.80
C LEU A 4 28.20 -8.53 -4.55
N THR A 5 28.95 -8.96 -5.58
CA THR A 5 28.63 -10.19 -6.33
C THR A 5 28.62 -11.41 -5.43
N GLU A 6 29.65 -11.56 -4.58
CA GLU A 6 29.73 -12.66 -3.64
C GLU A 6 28.59 -12.64 -2.65
N ALA A 7 28.24 -11.47 -2.12
CA ALA A 7 27.13 -11.29 -1.19
C ALA A 7 25.79 -11.69 -1.84
N LEU A 8 25.56 -11.26 -3.08
CA LEU A 8 24.34 -11.58 -3.81
C LEU A 8 24.20 -13.08 -4.05
N LEU A 9 25.29 -13.74 -4.39
CA LEU A 9 25.27 -15.18 -4.67
C LEU A 9 25.15 -16.02 -3.40
N ALA A 10 25.70 -15.52 -2.28
CA ALA A 10 25.66 -16.24 -1.00
C ALA A 10 24.30 -16.06 -0.28
N ALA A 11 23.54 -15.01 -0.60
CA ALA A 11 22.28 -14.73 0.06
C ALA A 11 21.18 -15.69 -0.38
N ASP A 12 20.24 -15.95 0.55
CA ASP A 12 19.03 -16.70 0.22
C ASP A 12 18.10 -15.81 -0.60
N ALA A 13 17.99 -16.12 -1.89
CA ALA A 13 17.15 -15.35 -2.81
C ALA A 13 15.69 -15.27 -2.33
N GLY A 14 15.18 -16.36 -1.73
CA GLY A 14 13.82 -16.39 -1.21
C GLY A 14 13.60 -15.39 -0.08
N LYS A 15 14.61 -15.15 0.75
CA LYS A 15 14.51 -14.14 1.82
C LYS A 15 14.53 -12.72 1.26
N ILE A 16 15.34 -12.49 0.22
CA ILE A 16 15.47 -11.16 -0.39
C ILE A 16 14.17 -10.75 -1.10
N VAL A 17 13.53 -11.69 -1.80
CA VAL A 17 12.31 -11.40 -2.58
C VAL A 17 11.02 -11.53 -1.76
N ARG A 18 11.13 -11.94 -0.49
CA ARG A 18 9.94 -12.07 0.37
C ARG A 18 9.31 -10.70 0.60
N LYS A 19 8.00 -10.65 0.44
CA LYS A 19 7.25 -9.42 0.70
C LYS A 19 7.23 -9.11 2.19
N ALA A 20 7.46 -7.85 2.54
CA ALA A 20 7.25 -7.36 3.90
C ALA A 20 5.75 -7.34 4.19
N THR A 21 5.37 -7.70 5.39
CA THR A 21 3.97 -7.72 5.84
C THR A 21 3.84 -7.06 7.19
N LYS A 22 2.62 -6.58 7.50
CA LYS A 22 2.31 -5.95 8.77
C LYS A 22 0.81 -6.07 9.03
N ASP A 23 0.44 -6.30 10.28
CA ASP A 23 -0.95 -6.22 10.71
C ASP A 23 -1.28 -4.79 11.13
N PHE A 24 -2.46 -4.34 10.76
CA PHE A 24 -2.94 -2.99 11.04
C PHE A 24 -4.36 -3.06 11.59
N GLU A 25 -4.55 -2.62 12.81
CA GLU A 25 -5.89 -2.60 13.41
C GLU A 25 -6.59 -1.27 13.12
N VAL A 26 -7.84 -1.34 12.67
CA VAL A 26 -8.70 -0.17 12.53
C VAL A 26 -9.53 -0.06 13.79
N GLU A 27 -9.05 0.68 14.78
CA GLU A 27 -9.62 0.73 16.13
C GLU A 27 -11.10 1.09 16.13
N ARG A 28 -11.50 2.08 15.33
CA ARG A 28 -12.91 2.51 15.24
C ARG A 28 -13.82 1.36 14.83
N LEU A 29 -13.39 0.56 13.85
CA LEU A 29 -14.18 -0.59 13.38
C LEU A 29 -14.14 -1.74 14.38
N SER A 30 -13.01 -1.93 15.08
CA SER A 30 -12.93 -2.92 16.16
C SER A 30 -13.97 -2.63 17.24
N GLU A 31 -14.14 -1.37 17.62
CA GLU A 31 -15.14 -0.97 18.59
C GLU A 31 -16.56 -1.19 18.09
N ILE A 32 -16.82 -0.84 16.82
CA ILE A 32 -18.16 -1.00 16.23
C ILE A 32 -18.57 -2.48 16.16
N PHE A 33 -17.64 -3.34 15.72
CA PHE A 33 -17.95 -4.77 15.54
C PHE A 33 -17.78 -5.58 16.83
N GLY A 34 -17.15 -5.02 17.86
CA GLY A 34 -16.92 -5.73 19.12
C GLY A 34 -15.86 -6.81 19.02
N GLU A 35 -15.08 -6.82 17.96
CA GLU A 35 -13.98 -7.77 17.71
C GLU A 35 -12.82 -7.04 17.04
N PRO A 36 -11.58 -7.52 17.19
CA PRO A 36 -10.44 -6.89 16.50
C PRO A 36 -10.63 -6.87 14.99
N PHE A 37 -10.63 -5.67 14.40
CA PHE A 37 -10.71 -5.48 12.96
C PHE A 37 -9.29 -5.28 12.43
N ILE A 38 -8.66 -6.36 11.98
CA ILE A 38 -7.25 -6.38 11.61
C ILE A 38 -7.09 -6.59 10.11
N LEU A 39 -6.37 -5.65 9.50
CA LEU A 39 -5.96 -5.74 8.12
C LEU A 39 -4.58 -6.37 8.04
N HIS A 40 -4.42 -7.36 7.18
CA HIS A 40 -3.12 -7.96 6.90
C HIS A 40 -2.54 -7.25 5.67
N LEU A 41 -1.53 -6.41 5.90
CA LEU A 41 -0.93 -5.59 4.85
C LEU A 41 0.30 -6.26 4.27
N GLN A 42 0.55 -6.03 2.98
CA GLN A 42 1.73 -6.54 2.29
C GLN A 42 2.39 -5.45 1.45
N GLN A 43 3.68 -5.61 1.25
CA GLN A 43 4.46 -4.83 0.30
C GLN A 43 3.90 -5.06 -1.12
N ILE A 44 3.78 -3.98 -1.87
CA ILE A 44 3.40 -4.04 -3.29
C ILE A 44 4.69 -4.08 -4.11
N PRO A 45 4.82 -4.97 -5.11
CA PRO A 45 6.01 -5.00 -5.96
C PRO A 45 6.27 -3.63 -6.61
N SER A 46 7.54 -3.24 -6.74
CA SER A 46 7.91 -1.90 -7.22
C SER A 46 7.31 -1.59 -8.60
N ARG A 47 7.25 -2.57 -9.49
CA ARG A 47 6.64 -2.42 -10.80
C ARG A 47 5.16 -2.06 -10.70
N ARG A 48 4.46 -2.72 -9.77
CA ARG A 48 3.03 -2.45 -9.56
C ARG A 48 2.80 -1.08 -8.95
N VAL A 49 3.67 -0.66 -8.03
CA VAL A 49 3.61 0.69 -7.45
C VAL A 49 3.70 1.73 -8.57
N ARG A 50 4.63 1.55 -9.52
CA ARG A 50 4.78 2.45 -10.66
C ARG A 50 3.52 2.48 -11.53
N GLU A 51 2.94 1.32 -11.80
CA GLU A 51 1.69 1.25 -12.59
C GLU A 51 0.56 2.02 -11.89
N ILE A 52 0.45 1.87 -10.58
CA ILE A 52 -0.56 2.60 -9.80
C ILE A 52 -0.31 4.11 -9.88
N GLN A 53 0.94 4.55 -9.68
CA GLN A 53 1.29 5.97 -9.74
C GLN A 53 0.97 6.56 -11.11
N ASP A 54 1.32 5.86 -12.19
CA ASP A 54 1.03 6.30 -13.54
C ASP A 54 -0.48 6.40 -13.81
N SER A 55 -1.25 5.48 -13.27
CA SER A 55 -2.70 5.42 -13.50
C SER A 55 -3.48 6.57 -12.87
N VAL A 56 -2.90 7.26 -11.89
CA VAL A 56 -3.57 8.35 -11.16
C VAL A 56 -3.08 9.74 -11.56
N MET A 57 -2.19 9.81 -12.53
CA MET A 57 -1.74 11.09 -13.09
C MET A 57 -2.85 11.69 -13.94
N GLN A 58 -3.10 12.98 -13.75
CA GLN A 58 -4.05 13.74 -14.54
C GLN A 58 -3.28 14.57 -15.57
N ILE A 59 -3.47 14.24 -16.86
CA ILE A 59 -2.76 14.87 -17.95
C ILE A 59 -3.75 15.63 -18.83
N ASP A 60 -3.41 16.88 -19.18
CA ASP A 60 -4.17 17.65 -20.16
C ASP A 60 -3.93 17.05 -21.54
N THR A 61 -4.99 16.50 -22.15
CA THR A 61 -4.91 15.83 -23.44
C THR A 61 -4.58 16.79 -24.60
N SER A 62 -4.84 18.09 -24.44
CA SER A 62 -4.56 19.09 -25.48
C SER A 62 -3.10 19.55 -25.47
N THR A 63 -2.46 19.62 -24.30
CA THR A 63 -1.07 20.12 -24.16
C THR A 63 -0.07 19.05 -23.77
N GLY A 64 -0.53 17.88 -23.28
CA GLY A 64 0.33 16.81 -22.76
C GLY A 64 0.95 17.14 -21.41
N GLN A 65 0.55 18.24 -20.76
CA GLN A 65 1.11 18.65 -19.47
C GLN A 65 0.44 17.93 -18.31
N LEU A 66 1.22 17.66 -17.26
CA LEU A 66 0.72 17.08 -16.03
C LEU A 66 -0.14 18.12 -15.29
N MET A 67 -1.42 17.80 -15.08
CA MET A 67 -2.36 18.67 -14.37
C MET A 67 -2.33 18.43 -12.87
N GLY A 68 -1.97 17.23 -12.43
CA GLY A 68 -1.94 16.87 -11.03
C GLY A 68 -1.97 15.37 -10.84
N VAL A 69 -2.13 14.96 -9.58
CA VAL A 69 -2.23 13.55 -9.18
C VAL A 69 -3.47 13.39 -8.33
N ASP A 70 -4.28 12.37 -8.63
CA ASP A 70 -5.43 12.02 -7.80
C ASP A 70 -4.95 11.23 -6.58
N ASN A 71 -4.66 11.93 -5.49
CA ASN A 71 -4.10 11.33 -4.29
C ASN A 71 -5.05 10.33 -3.61
N TYR A 72 -6.35 10.62 -3.61
CA TYR A 72 -7.32 9.70 -3.03
C TYR A 72 -7.36 8.38 -3.82
N GLU A 73 -7.39 8.47 -5.14
CA GLU A 73 -7.38 7.28 -6.00
C GLU A 73 -6.08 6.49 -5.83
N LEU A 74 -4.94 7.19 -5.69
CA LEU A 74 -3.66 6.55 -5.42
C LEU A 74 -3.73 5.73 -4.13
N GLN A 75 -4.22 6.34 -3.05
CA GLN A 75 -4.37 5.66 -1.77
C GLN A 75 -5.30 4.45 -1.87
N MET A 76 -6.44 4.62 -2.54
CA MET A 76 -7.40 3.53 -2.70
C MET A 76 -6.84 2.35 -3.48
N ARG A 77 -6.07 2.60 -4.52
CA ARG A 77 -5.41 1.54 -5.30
C ARG A 77 -4.33 0.85 -4.48
N MET A 78 -3.60 1.62 -3.66
CA MET A 78 -2.63 1.03 -2.72
C MET A 78 -3.33 0.10 -1.73
N LEU A 79 -4.47 0.49 -1.20
CA LEU A 79 -5.26 -0.37 -0.31
C LEU A 79 -5.68 -1.66 -1.02
N CYS A 80 -6.17 -1.56 -2.25
CA CYS A 80 -6.65 -2.74 -2.99
C CYS A 80 -5.55 -3.79 -3.16
N ASP A 81 -4.33 -3.35 -3.46
CA ASP A 81 -3.20 -4.26 -3.67
C ASP A 81 -2.49 -4.64 -2.37
N GLY A 82 -2.51 -3.76 -1.37
CA GLY A 82 -1.78 -3.94 -0.12
C GLY A 82 -2.55 -4.66 0.98
N ILE A 83 -3.86 -4.75 0.91
CA ILE A 83 -4.66 -5.48 1.90
C ILE A 83 -4.89 -6.91 1.42
N MET A 84 -4.37 -7.87 2.18
CA MET A 84 -4.41 -9.29 1.81
C MET A 84 -5.73 -9.99 2.15
N ASN A 85 -6.52 -9.43 3.08
CA ASN A 85 -7.74 -10.09 3.56
C ASN A 85 -8.72 -10.35 2.42
N LYS A 86 -8.99 -11.61 2.15
CA LYS A 86 -9.95 -12.02 1.11
C LYS A 86 -11.40 -11.82 1.53
N ASP A 87 -11.63 -11.54 2.81
CA ASP A 87 -12.96 -11.25 3.35
C ASP A 87 -13.66 -10.13 2.57
N PHE A 88 -12.90 -9.16 2.08
CA PHE A 88 -13.44 -8.01 1.36
C PHE A 88 -13.86 -8.32 -0.08
N ASP A 89 -13.56 -9.51 -0.57
CA ASP A 89 -13.93 -9.95 -1.91
C ASP A 89 -15.14 -10.88 -1.91
N GLY A 90 -15.63 -11.26 -0.74
CA GLY A 90 -16.77 -12.17 -0.62
C GLY A 90 -18.04 -11.59 -1.23
N ALA A 91 -18.72 -12.37 -2.09
CA ALA A 91 -19.93 -11.93 -2.73
C ALA A 91 -21.02 -11.51 -1.72
N ASP A 92 -21.12 -12.24 -0.61
CA ASP A 92 -22.09 -11.95 0.44
C ASP A 92 -21.81 -10.61 1.12
N VAL A 93 -20.53 -10.34 1.38
CA VAL A 93 -20.10 -9.10 2.02
C VAL A 93 -20.36 -7.91 1.10
N LEU A 94 -19.97 -8.02 -0.16
CA LEU A 94 -20.17 -6.95 -1.15
C LEU A 94 -21.66 -6.65 -1.32
N LYS A 95 -22.48 -7.68 -1.42
CA LYS A 95 -23.94 -7.53 -1.54
C LYS A 95 -24.54 -6.85 -0.32
N HIS A 96 -24.08 -7.23 0.87
CA HIS A 96 -24.58 -6.66 2.12
C HIS A 96 -24.41 -5.15 2.16
N TYR A 97 -23.27 -4.65 1.64
CA TYR A 97 -22.98 -3.22 1.62
C TYR A 97 -23.40 -2.53 0.31
N GLY A 98 -23.97 -3.27 -0.62
CA GLY A 98 -24.47 -2.71 -1.88
C GLY A 98 -23.37 -2.21 -2.82
N VAL A 99 -22.22 -2.87 -2.81
CA VAL A 99 -21.05 -2.49 -3.61
C VAL A 99 -20.63 -3.63 -4.53
N ALA A 100 -19.86 -3.31 -5.58
CA ALA A 100 -19.44 -4.28 -6.60
C ALA A 100 -18.02 -4.78 -6.44
N SER A 101 -17.18 -4.10 -5.65
CA SER A 101 -15.75 -4.43 -5.53
C SER A 101 -15.21 -4.06 -4.16
N ARG A 102 -14.02 -4.61 -3.81
CA ARG A 102 -13.35 -4.26 -2.57
C ARG A 102 -13.00 -2.77 -2.49
N LYS A 103 -12.69 -2.17 -3.62
CA LYS A 103 -12.40 -0.74 -3.68
C LYS A 103 -13.59 0.10 -3.23
N GLU A 104 -14.77 -0.21 -3.75
CA GLU A 104 -16.01 0.45 -3.34
C GLU A 104 -16.33 0.17 -1.87
N LEU A 105 -16.07 -1.06 -1.41
CA LEU A 105 -16.27 -1.43 -0.02
C LEU A 105 -15.38 -0.61 0.91
N PHE A 106 -14.10 -0.44 0.57
CA PHE A 106 -13.18 0.38 1.36
C PHE A 106 -13.66 1.83 1.45
N ALA A 107 -14.21 2.36 0.35
CA ALA A 107 -14.75 3.72 0.34
C ALA A 107 -15.93 3.88 1.31
N VAL A 108 -16.70 2.81 1.51
CA VAL A 108 -17.83 2.81 2.47
C VAL A 108 -17.35 2.60 3.90
N LEU A 109 -16.40 1.69 4.12
CA LEU A 109 -15.97 1.29 5.46
C LEU A 109 -15.04 2.30 6.13
N PHE A 110 -14.11 2.89 5.38
CA PHE A 110 -13.03 3.69 5.96
C PHE A 110 -13.27 5.18 5.80
N LYS A 111 -12.96 5.92 6.86
CA LYS A 111 -12.91 7.39 6.81
C LYS A 111 -11.64 7.83 6.07
N ALA A 112 -11.64 9.05 5.55
CA ALA A 112 -10.52 9.58 4.78
C ALA A 112 -9.18 9.47 5.52
N GLY A 113 -9.16 9.79 6.81
CA GLY A 113 -7.93 9.66 7.62
C GLY A 113 -7.48 8.22 7.78
N GLU A 114 -8.43 7.29 7.87
CA GLU A 114 -8.11 5.86 7.95
C GLU A 114 -7.51 5.36 6.64
N VAL A 115 -8.08 5.76 5.50
CA VAL A 115 -7.52 5.45 4.17
C VAL A 115 -6.08 5.94 4.08
N GLN A 116 -5.82 7.16 4.51
CA GLN A 116 -4.48 7.75 4.49
C GLN A 116 -3.52 6.97 5.38
N ASP A 117 -3.93 6.62 6.59
CA ASP A 117 -3.07 5.89 7.55
C ASP A 117 -2.74 4.50 7.03
N ILE A 118 -3.71 3.80 6.47
CA ILE A 118 -3.50 2.46 5.90
C ILE A 118 -2.56 2.55 4.70
N ALA A 119 -2.79 3.51 3.80
CA ALA A 119 -1.94 3.72 2.63
C ALA A 119 -0.51 4.05 3.04
N ASN A 120 -0.31 4.87 4.07
CA ASN A 120 1.00 5.18 4.61
C ASN A 120 1.69 3.93 5.16
N ALA A 121 0.97 3.08 5.88
CA ALA A 121 1.52 1.83 6.40
C ALA A 121 1.98 0.91 5.25
N ILE A 122 1.20 0.81 4.17
CA ILE A 122 1.57 0.05 2.98
C ILE A 122 2.81 0.66 2.31
N SER A 123 2.84 1.99 2.19
CA SER A 123 4.00 2.71 1.61
C SER A 123 5.28 2.46 2.41
N ASP A 124 5.17 2.41 3.73
CA ASP A 124 6.33 2.08 4.58
C ASP A 124 6.86 0.68 4.28
N LEU A 125 5.98 -0.28 4.05
CA LEU A 125 6.39 -1.64 3.65
C LEU A 125 7.07 -1.64 2.28
N CYS A 126 6.73 -0.68 1.42
CA CYS A 126 7.35 -0.52 0.10
C CYS A 126 8.66 0.28 0.16
N GLY A 127 9.09 0.73 1.33
CA GLY A 127 10.35 1.44 1.50
C GLY A 127 10.27 2.95 1.44
N PHE A 128 9.08 3.55 1.45
CA PHE A 128 8.90 5.00 1.34
C PHE A 128 8.84 5.72 2.70
N GLY A 129 9.24 5.07 3.78
CA GLY A 129 9.16 5.67 5.11
C GLY A 129 10.24 6.73 5.38
N GLN A 130 9.97 7.68 6.29
CA GLN A 130 10.91 8.73 6.71
C GLN A 130 12.21 8.15 7.27
N LYS A 131 12.14 7.00 7.92
CA LYS A 131 13.32 6.34 8.48
C LYS A 131 14.34 6.00 7.40
N GLN A 132 13.88 5.53 6.25
CA GLN A 132 14.76 5.23 5.11
C GLN A 132 15.40 6.50 4.54
N THR A 133 14.62 7.56 4.44
CA THR A 133 15.07 8.86 3.96
C THR A 133 16.16 9.43 4.88
N LYS A 134 15.98 9.34 6.20
CA LYS A 134 16.98 9.80 7.17
C LYS A 134 18.29 9.05 7.03
N LYS A 135 18.25 7.73 6.91
CA LYS A 135 19.45 6.92 6.72
C LYS A 135 20.21 7.30 5.45
N ALA A 136 19.48 7.51 4.35
CA ALA A 136 20.08 7.91 3.09
C ALA A 136 20.78 9.28 3.20
N VAL A 137 20.13 10.24 3.85
CA VAL A 137 20.70 11.59 4.05
C VAL A 137 21.95 11.53 4.93
N GLU A 138 21.91 10.79 6.03
CA GLU A 138 23.09 10.64 6.92
C GLU A 138 24.26 9.99 6.21
N ALA A 139 24.00 8.97 5.39
CA ALA A 139 25.06 8.31 4.62
C ALA A 139 25.72 9.27 3.64
N VAL A 140 24.97 10.18 3.04
CA VAL A 140 25.51 11.18 2.10
C VAL A 140 26.36 12.23 2.83
N LYS A 141 25.96 12.62 4.05
CA LYS A 141 26.70 13.62 4.84
C LYS A 141 28.03 13.10 5.38
N ASN A 142 28.16 11.83 5.58
CA ASN A 142 29.38 11.20 6.09
C ASN A 142 30.33 10.80 4.97
#